data_fae3e3ab62ad7409b28c6e0a6eb3dd15
#
_entry.id   fae3e3ab62ad7409b28c6e0a6eb3dd15
#
_cell.length_a   1.000
_cell.length_b   1.000
_cell.length_c   1.000
_cell.angle_alpha   90.00
_cell.angle_beta   90.00
_cell.angle_gamma   90.00
#
_symmetry.space_group_name_H-M   'P 1'
#
loop_
_entity.id
_entity.type
_entity.pdbx_description
1 polymer ?
#
loop_
_entity_poly.entity_id
_entity_poly.type
_entity_poly.pdbx_seq_one_letter_code
_entity_poly.pdbx_strand_id
1 'polypeptide(L)'
;MQARQPPHDRILDAAMRVFRRHGFRRSSIEQAADEAGLTRQALYHHFPSKEALFCAAIERLYERAVLAETAAAKAAEATDAALSDILIAEIGARLGTLFAALEGSPHLEELFSEHLAQARDPYQTYSARFEAEVAKTVARVCRARRLKLASGVTVEELARCGEMAIHGTKSAYPSMQPADAFLNQLAVMLRMLIAGAMAPQTAPPAKRSQRKVCVSTGDRR
;
A
#
# COMPACT_ATOMS: atom_id res chain seq x y z
N MET A 1 -21.09 18.53 -15.41
CA MET A 1 -22.08 17.49 -15.03
C MET A 1 -21.31 16.41 -14.28
N GLN A 2 -21.45 16.33 -12.96
CA GLN A 2 -20.90 15.20 -12.20
C GLN A 2 -21.70 13.95 -12.59
N ALA A 3 -21.02 12.92 -13.06
CA ALA A 3 -21.63 11.64 -13.35
C ALA A 3 -22.33 11.14 -12.07
N ARG A 4 -23.63 10.83 -12.20
CA ARG A 4 -24.44 10.34 -11.06
C ARG A 4 -23.86 9.00 -10.62
N GLN A 5 -23.27 8.97 -9.44
CA GLN A 5 -22.65 7.79 -8.85
C GLN A 5 -23.67 6.61 -8.84
N PRO A 6 -23.26 5.36 -9.17
CA PRO A 6 -24.15 4.21 -9.14
C PRO A 6 -24.85 4.07 -7.77
N PRO A 7 -26.10 3.63 -7.71
CA PRO A 7 -26.83 3.50 -6.45
C PRO A 7 -26.09 2.68 -5.40
N HIS A 8 -25.47 1.59 -5.79
CA HIS A 8 -24.67 0.71 -4.93
C HIS A 8 -23.52 1.48 -4.25
N ASP A 9 -22.79 2.26 -4.99
CA ASP A 9 -21.66 3.06 -4.48
C ASP A 9 -22.09 4.11 -3.47
N ARG A 10 -23.24 4.75 -3.70
CA ARG A 10 -23.82 5.72 -2.77
C ARG A 10 -24.20 5.09 -1.44
N ILE A 11 -24.71 3.85 -1.48
CA ILE A 11 -25.06 3.07 -0.28
C ILE A 11 -23.80 2.79 0.53
N LEU A 12 -22.73 2.33 -0.11
CA LEU A 12 -21.48 2.00 0.58
C LEU A 12 -20.81 3.24 1.19
N ASP A 13 -20.86 4.39 0.49
CA ASP A 13 -20.36 5.66 1.05
C ASP A 13 -21.20 6.13 2.25
N ALA A 14 -22.52 6.00 2.18
CA ALA A 14 -23.42 6.30 3.29
C ALA A 14 -23.15 5.40 4.50
N ALA A 15 -23.03 4.08 4.25
CA ALA A 15 -22.71 3.10 5.27
C ALA A 15 -21.38 3.42 5.97
N MET A 16 -20.35 3.75 5.21
CA MET A 16 -19.05 4.12 5.78
C MET A 16 -19.14 5.38 6.65
N ARG A 17 -19.92 6.40 6.26
CA ARG A 17 -20.16 7.58 7.10
C ARG A 17 -20.86 7.24 8.41
N VAL A 18 -21.85 6.32 8.37
CA VAL A 18 -22.56 5.84 9.57
C VAL A 18 -21.62 5.07 10.49
N PHE A 19 -20.84 4.13 9.95
CA PHE A 19 -19.87 3.35 10.73
C PHE A 19 -18.80 4.25 11.36
N ARG A 20 -18.29 5.24 10.65
CA ARG A 20 -17.33 6.23 11.20
C ARG A 20 -17.93 7.04 12.36
N ARG A 21 -19.20 7.42 12.27
CA ARG A 21 -19.87 8.27 13.26
C ARG A 21 -20.28 7.52 14.53
N HIS A 22 -20.71 6.25 14.37
CA HIS A 22 -21.34 5.49 15.45
C HIS A 22 -20.57 4.23 15.87
N GLY A 23 -19.55 3.83 15.13
CA GLY A 23 -18.92 2.52 15.26
C GLY A 23 -19.77 1.44 14.57
N PHE A 24 -19.20 0.25 14.38
CA PHE A 24 -19.93 -0.89 13.80
C PHE A 24 -21.05 -1.39 14.71
N ARG A 25 -20.76 -1.59 16.02
CA ARG A 25 -21.69 -2.22 16.96
C ARG A 25 -22.95 -1.41 17.17
N ARG A 26 -22.82 -0.08 17.26
CA ARG A 26 -23.94 0.85 17.48
C ARG A 26 -24.62 1.32 16.21
N SER A 27 -24.09 0.98 15.04
CA SER A 27 -24.74 1.27 13.77
C SER A 27 -25.84 0.28 13.43
N SER A 28 -26.80 0.74 12.65
CA SER A 28 -27.89 -0.09 12.14
C SER A 28 -28.06 0.08 10.62
N ILE A 29 -28.74 -0.88 9.99
CA ILE A 29 -29.11 -0.81 8.57
C ILE A 29 -30.06 0.38 8.31
N GLU A 30 -30.92 0.70 9.25
CA GLU A 30 -31.86 1.83 9.16
C GLU A 30 -31.08 3.15 9.02
N GLN A 31 -30.08 3.37 9.89
CA GLN A 31 -29.24 4.58 9.81
C GLN A 31 -28.51 4.67 8.48
N ALA A 32 -28.04 3.53 7.93
CA ALA A 32 -27.39 3.52 6.63
C ALA A 32 -28.38 3.78 5.48
N ALA A 33 -29.63 3.30 5.59
CA ALA A 33 -30.68 3.58 4.62
C ALA A 33 -31.05 5.06 4.62
N ASP A 34 -31.28 5.66 5.80
CA ASP A 34 -31.57 7.09 5.97
C ASP A 34 -30.45 7.96 5.41
N GLU A 35 -29.19 7.63 5.76
CA GLU A 35 -28.01 8.37 5.25
C GLU A 35 -27.83 8.24 3.72
N ALA A 36 -28.29 7.11 3.12
CA ALA A 36 -28.28 6.89 1.67
C ALA A 36 -29.49 7.51 0.94
N GLY A 37 -30.49 7.99 1.69
CA GLY A 37 -31.76 8.48 1.13
C GLY A 37 -32.62 7.34 0.57
N LEU A 38 -32.60 6.16 1.19
CA LEU A 38 -33.32 4.96 0.80
C LEU A 38 -34.28 4.49 1.91
N THR A 39 -35.28 3.71 1.53
CA THR A 39 -36.05 2.96 2.51
C THR A 39 -35.27 1.79 3.06
N ARG A 40 -35.54 1.37 4.30
CA ARG A 40 -34.98 0.15 4.89
C ARG A 40 -35.13 -1.05 3.97
N GLN A 41 -36.33 -1.24 3.40
CA GLN A 41 -36.61 -2.35 2.50
C GLN A 41 -35.74 -2.32 1.24
N ALA A 42 -35.52 -1.14 0.64
CA ALA A 42 -34.65 -0.98 -0.50
C ALA A 42 -33.20 -1.36 -0.17
N LEU A 43 -32.72 -0.98 1.05
CA LEU A 43 -31.37 -1.34 1.46
C LEU A 43 -31.21 -2.85 1.68
N TYR A 44 -32.20 -3.52 2.29
CA TYR A 44 -32.20 -4.98 2.46
C TYR A 44 -32.20 -5.77 1.14
N HIS A 45 -32.72 -5.20 0.04
CA HIS A 45 -32.56 -5.80 -1.29
C HIS A 45 -31.11 -5.82 -1.79
N HIS A 46 -30.30 -4.87 -1.34
CA HIS A 46 -28.88 -4.80 -1.72
C HIS A 46 -27.99 -5.57 -0.75
N PHE A 47 -28.27 -5.51 0.56
CA PHE A 47 -27.47 -6.10 1.60
C PHE A 47 -28.35 -6.80 2.64
N PRO A 48 -28.22 -8.13 2.80
CA PRO A 48 -29.10 -8.91 3.70
C PRO A 48 -28.85 -8.64 5.18
N SER A 49 -27.69 -8.08 5.55
CA SER A 49 -27.34 -7.79 6.94
C SER A 49 -26.39 -6.60 7.04
N LYS A 50 -26.22 -6.08 8.27
CA LYS A 50 -25.24 -5.05 8.58
C LYS A 50 -23.80 -5.51 8.31
N GLU A 51 -23.52 -6.77 8.61
CA GLU A 51 -22.24 -7.42 8.39
C GLU A 51 -21.93 -7.47 6.87
N ALA A 52 -22.88 -7.88 6.05
CA ALA A 52 -22.73 -7.89 4.59
C ALA A 52 -22.49 -6.47 4.03
N LEU A 53 -23.21 -5.48 4.55
CA LEU A 53 -23.01 -4.08 4.18
C LEU A 53 -21.63 -3.58 4.58
N PHE A 54 -21.16 -3.94 5.78
CA PHE A 54 -19.84 -3.56 6.28
C PHE A 54 -18.74 -4.22 5.45
N CYS A 55 -18.83 -5.53 5.18
CA CYS A 55 -17.89 -6.25 4.32
C CYS A 55 -17.77 -5.58 2.94
N ALA A 56 -18.89 -5.30 2.29
CA ALA A 56 -18.90 -4.65 0.99
C ALA A 56 -18.29 -3.21 1.02
N ALA A 57 -18.52 -2.47 2.11
CA ALA A 57 -17.90 -1.15 2.28
C ALA A 57 -16.38 -1.25 2.47
N ILE A 58 -15.90 -2.26 3.19
CA ILE A 58 -14.47 -2.54 3.36
C ILE A 58 -13.84 -3.01 2.04
N GLU A 59 -14.49 -3.93 1.30
CA GLU A 59 -14.02 -4.37 -0.02
C GLU A 59 -13.82 -3.19 -0.96
N ARG A 60 -14.82 -2.31 -1.04
CA ARG A 60 -14.70 -1.10 -1.86
C ARG A 60 -13.57 -0.17 -1.41
N LEU A 61 -13.33 -0.06 -0.11
CA LEU A 61 -12.21 0.70 0.41
C LEU A 61 -10.88 0.11 -0.06
N TYR A 62 -10.74 -1.20 -0.03
CA TYR A 62 -9.56 -1.90 -0.55
C TYR A 62 -9.38 -1.69 -2.05
N GLU A 63 -10.45 -1.77 -2.84
CA GLU A 63 -10.38 -1.50 -4.29
C GLU A 63 -9.85 -0.10 -4.58
N ARG A 64 -10.31 0.91 -3.82
CA ARG A 64 -9.78 2.28 -3.91
C ARG A 64 -8.31 2.34 -3.52
N ALA A 65 -7.92 1.62 -2.47
CA ALA A 65 -6.53 1.56 -2.03
C ALA A 65 -5.61 0.94 -3.09
N VAL A 66 -6.05 -0.13 -3.76
CA VAL A 66 -5.32 -0.75 -4.90
C VAL A 66 -5.15 0.20 -6.08
N LEU A 67 -6.17 1.00 -6.38
CA LEU A 67 -6.06 2.02 -7.44
C LEU A 67 -5.05 3.11 -7.05
N ALA A 68 -5.07 3.56 -5.80
CA ALA A 68 -4.17 4.58 -5.30
C ALA A 68 -2.71 4.10 -5.29
N GLU A 69 -2.44 2.88 -4.81
CA GLU A 69 -1.10 2.29 -4.79
C GLU A 69 -0.53 2.16 -6.22
N THR A 70 -1.33 1.64 -7.15
CA THR A 70 -0.91 1.50 -8.56
C THR A 70 -0.59 2.85 -9.20
N ALA A 71 -1.40 3.86 -8.94
CA ALA A 71 -1.19 5.21 -9.46
C ALA A 71 0.09 5.85 -8.87
N ALA A 72 0.31 5.69 -7.57
CA ALA A 72 1.48 6.22 -6.87
C ALA A 72 2.78 5.56 -7.35
N ALA A 73 2.80 4.23 -7.52
CA ALA A 73 3.94 3.51 -8.06
C ALA A 73 4.30 4.02 -9.46
N LYS A 74 3.32 4.13 -10.37
CA LYS A 74 3.53 4.65 -11.73
C LYS A 74 4.04 6.09 -11.73
N ALA A 75 3.50 6.95 -10.88
CA ALA A 75 3.94 8.35 -10.77
C ALA A 75 5.40 8.44 -10.29
N ALA A 76 5.79 7.65 -9.28
CA ALA A 76 7.15 7.59 -8.79
C ALA A 76 8.13 7.01 -9.83
N GLU A 77 7.72 5.97 -10.57
CA GLU A 77 8.51 5.42 -11.68
C GLU A 77 8.78 6.46 -12.77
N ALA A 78 7.79 7.30 -13.08
CA ALA A 78 7.92 8.34 -14.11
C ALA A 78 8.92 9.46 -13.74
N THR A 79 9.22 9.65 -12.45
CA THR A 79 10.25 10.59 -11.96
C THR A 79 11.63 9.97 -11.79
N ASP A 80 11.83 8.73 -12.25
CA ASP A 80 13.05 7.95 -12.06
C ASP A 80 13.47 7.77 -10.58
N ALA A 81 12.48 7.78 -9.67
CA ALA A 81 12.71 7.59 -8.25
C ALA A 81 13.37 6.23 -7.96
N ALA A 82 14.16 6.13 -6.90
CA ALA A 82 14.77 4.86 -6.48
C ALA A 82 13.70 3.79 -6.18
N LEU A 83 14.04 2.50 -6.29
CA LEU A 83 13.10 1.41 -5.98
C LEU A 83 12.48 1.56 -4.59
N SER A 84 13.26 1.98 -3.59
CA SER A 84 12.76 2.25 -2.24
C SER A 84 11.68 3.32 -2.21
N ASP A 85 11.86 4.41 -2.96
CA ASP A 85 10.91 5.52 -2.97
C ASP A 85 9.65 5.17 -3.76
N ILE A 86 9.78 4.34 -4.82
CA ILE A 86 8.62 3.79 -5.55
C ILE A 86 7.77 2.92 -4.61
N LEU A 87 8.37 1.99 -3.87
CA LEU A 87 7.64 1.11 -2.95
C LEU A 87 7.08 1.87 -1.75
N ILE A 88 7.79 2.87 -1.23
CA ILE A 88 7.27 3.74 -0.17
C ILE A 88 6.07 4.55 -0.66
N ALA A 89 6.10 5.07 -1.89
CA ALA A 89 4.96 5.77 -2.48
C ALA A 89 3.77 4.83 -2.70
N GLU A 90 4.00 3.63 -3.22
CA GLU A 90 2.99 2.59 -3.45
C GLU A 90 2.29 2.21 -2.14
N ILE A 91 3.04 1.73 -1.16
CA ILE A 91 2.54 1.29 0.14
C ILE A 91 1.93 2.45 0.93
N GLY A 92 2.58 3.62 0.88
CA GLY A 92 2.09 4.84 1.54
C GLY A 92 0.75 5.32 0.99
N ALA A 93 0.53 5.28 -0.32
CA ALA A 93 -0.75 5.64 -0.95
C ALA A 93 -1.87 4.68 -0.57
N ARG A 94 -1.59 3.36 -0.53
CA ARG A 94 -2.53 2.36 -0.04
C ARG A 94 -2.96 2.66 1.39
N LEU A 95 -2.00 2.76 2.31
CA LEU A 95 -2.27 2.98 3.72
C LEU A 95 -2.91 4.35 3.96
N GLY A 96 -2.46 5.39 3.27
CA GLY A 96 -3.06 6.72 3.31
C GLY A 96 -4.53 6.72 2.91
N THR A 97 -4.92 5.92 1.90
CA THR A 97 -6.32 5.73 1.51
C THR A 97 -7.14 5.09 2.63
N LEU A 98 -6.58 4.06 3.30
CA LEU A 98 -7.24 3.40 4.43
C LEU A 98 -7.37 4.33 5.63
N PHE A 99 -6.33 5.10 5.94
CA PHE A 99 -6.35 6.07 7.05
C PHE A 99 -7.34 7.19 6.81
N ALA A 100 -7.32 7.80 5.62
CA ALA A 100 -8.25 8.88 5.26
C ALA A 100 -9.72 8.45 5.33
N ALA A 101 -10.01 7.17 5.01
CA ALA A 101 -11.36 6.64 5.10
C ALA A 101 -11.89 6.57 6.54
N LEU A 102 -11.02 6.50 7.54
CA LEU A 102 -11.37 6.37 8.95
C LEU A 102 -10.93 7.57 9.80
N GLU A 103 -10.29 8.57 9.18
CA GLU A 103 -9.80 9.77 9.84
C GLU A 103 -10.90 10.50 10.60
N GLY A 104 -10.59 10.93 11.83
CA GLY A 104 -11.53 11.62 12.70
C GLY A 104 -12.63 10.75 13.30
N SER A 105 -12.63 9.44 13.08
CA SER A 105 -13.57 8.54 13.74
C SER A 105 -13.17 8.30 15.19
N PRO A 106 -14.05 8.54 16.19
CA PRO A 106 -13.81 8.16 17.58
C PRO A 106 -13.88 6.64 17.80
N HIS A 107 -14.24 5.86 16.76
CA HIS A 107 -14.42 4.41 16.78
C HIS A 107 -13.34 3.68 15.96
N LEU A 108 -12.18 4.31 15.73
CA LEU A 108 -11.13 3.77 14.87
C LEU A 108 -10.70 2.36 15.28
N GLU A 109 -10.42 2.12 16.56
CA GLU A 109 -9.99 0.81 17.07
C GLU A 109 -11.09 -0.26 16.91
N GLU A 110 -12.34 0.12 17.18
CA GLU A 110 -13.49 -0.76 16.98
C GLU A 110 -13.61 -1.16 15.50
N LEU A 111 -13.55 -0.18 14.58
CA LEU A 111 -13.68 -0.44 13.15
C LEU A 111 -12.54 -1.32 12.62
N PHE A 112 -11.32 -1.17 13.15
CA PHE A 112 -10.22 -2.06 12.80
C PHE A 112 -10.38 -3.47 13.37
N SER A 113 -10.87 -3.62 14.60
CA SER A 113 -11.12 -4.95 15.20
C SER A 113 -12.27 -5.67 14.50
N GLU A 114 -13.36 -4.97 14.20
CA GLU A 114 -14.51 -5.53 13.48
C GLU A 114 -14.16 -5.84 12.02
N HIS A 115 -13.33 -5.01 11.38
CA HIS A 115 -12.81 -5.31 10.05
C HIS A 115 -12.10 -6.67 10.01
N LEU A 116 -11.25 -6.99 10.98
CA LEU A 116 -10.59 -8.29 11.07
C LEU A 116 -11.54 -9.43 11.43
N ALA A 117 -12.62 -9.15 12.18
CA ALA A 117 -13.59 -10.14 12.60
C ALA A 117 -14.64 -10.45 11.53
N GLN A 118 -15.21 -9.41 10.90
CA GLN A 118 -16.34 -9.51 9.98
C GLN A 118 -15.91 -9.62 8.51
N ALA A 119 -14.79 -9.00 8.15
CA ALA A 119 -14.27 -8.95 6.79
C ALA A 119 -12.94 -9.72 6.64
N ARG A 120 -12.79 -10.84 7.35
CA ARG A 120 -11.55 -11.64 7.35
C ARG A 120 -11.17 -12.15 5.96
N ASP A 121 -12.12 -12.72 5.24
CA ASP A 121 -11.87 -13.28 3.90
C ASP A 121 -11.52 -12.18 2.89
N PRO A 122 -12.25 -11.06 2.79
CA PRO A 122 -11.80 -9.89 2.05
C PRO A 122 -10.39 -9.43 2.44
N TYR A 123 -10.09 -9.32 3.74
CA TYR A 123 -8.75 -8.92 4.20
C TYR A 123 -7.65 -9.85 3.68
N GLN A 124 -7.82 -11.17 3.80
CA GLN A 124 -6.83 -12.13 3.32
C GLN A 124 -6.64 -12.06 1.80
N THR A 125 -7.74 -11.93 1.06
CA THR A 125 -7.72 -11.78 -0.39
C THR A 125 -6.95 -10.54 -0.83
N TYR A 126 -7.18 -9.41 -0.17
CA TYR A 126 -6.52 -8.15 -0.50
C TYR A 126 -5.07 -8.09 -0.01
N SER A 127 -4.75 -8.74 1.11
CA SER A 127 -3.35 -8.88 1.56
C SER A 127 -2.51 -9.68 0.56
N ALA A 128 -3.03 -10.81 0.09
CA ALA A 128 -2.36 -11.62 -0.94
C ALA A 128 -2.24 -10.85 -2.28
N ARG A 129 -3.27 -10.09 -2.67
CA ARG A 129 -3.23 -9.24 -3.87
C ARG A 129 -2.19 -8.13 -3.73
N PHE A 130 -2.11 -7.51 -2.56
CA PHE A 130 -1.10 -6.49 -2.27
C PHE A 130 0.32 -7.03 -2.41
N GLU A 131 0.63 -8.16 -1.78
CA GLU A 131 1.94 -8.80 -1.93
C GLU A 131 2.27 -9.06 -3.41
N ALA A 132 1.30 -9.55 -4.19
CA ALA A 132 1.47 -9.80 -5.61
C ALA A 132 1.72 -8.52 -6.42
N GLU A 133 1.04 -7.40 -6.13
CA GLU A 133 1.25 -6.12 -6.83
C GLU A 133 2.63 -5.53 -6.50
N VAL A 134 3.03 -5.54 -5.23
CA VAL A 134 4.39 -5.10 -4.81
C VAL A 134 5.45 -5.96 -5.49
N ALA A 135 5.29 -7.30 -5.53
CA ALA A 135 6.22 -8.19 -6.22
C ALA A 135 6.32 -7.88 -7.73
N LYS A 136 5.20 -7.59 -8.39
CA LYS A 136 5.17 -7.15 -9.79
C LYS A 136 5.91 -5.82 -9.99
N THR A 137 5.71 -4.85 -9.10
CA THR A 137 6.42 -3.56 -9.14
C THR A 137 7.92 -3.77 -9.01
N VAL A 138 8.37 -4.56 -8.02
CA VAL A 138 9.80 -4.90 -7.84
C VAL A 138 10.36 -5.55 -9.10
N ALA A 139 9.69 -6.61 -9.62
CA ALA A 139 10.14 -7.33 -10.81
C ALA A 139 10.25 -6.41 -12.04
N ARG A 140 9.25 -5.55 -12.25
CA ARG A 140 9.19 -4.59 -13.36
C ARG A 140 10.34 -3.58 -13.28
N VAL A 141 10.52 -2.95 -12.13
CA VAL A 141 11.56 -1.92 -11.91
C VAL A 141 12.96 -2.54 -11.99
N CYS A 142 13.18 -3.69 -11.36
CA CYS A 142 14.45 -4.40 -11.44
C CYS A 142 14.81 -4.76 -12.88
N ARG A 143 13.85 -5.26 -13.66
CA ARG A 143 14.06 -5.56 -15.08
C ARG A 143 14.37 -4.32 -15.90
N ALA A 144 13.58 -3.26 -15.76
CA ALA A 144 13.74 -2.02 -16.53
C ALA A 144 15.10 -1.35 -16.26
N ARG A 145 15.55 -1.36 -15.00
CA ARG A 145 16.77 -0.68 -14.55
C ARG A 145 17.98 -1.60 -14.41
N ARG A 146 17.84 -2.88 -14.79
CA ARG A 146 18.89 -3.91 -14.65
C ARG A 146 19.42 -4.05 -13.22
N LEU A 147 18.56 -3.83 -12.23
CA LEU A 147 18.87 -4.05 -10.83
C LEU A 147 18.84 -5.54 -10.51
N LYS A 148 19.68 -5.98 -9.58
CA LYS A 148 19.72 -7.37 -9.12
C LYS A 148 19.43 -7.43 -7.62
N LEU A 149 18.59 -8.38 -7.25
CA LEU A 149 18.42 -8.72 -5.83
C LEU A 149 19.66 -9.51 -5.34
N ALA A 150 19.90 -9.43 -4.05
CA ALA A 150 20.94 -10.21 -3.38
C ALA A 150 20.69 -11.71 -3.55
N SER A 151 21.75 -12.52 -3.46
CA SER A 151 21.63 -13.97 -3.58
C SER A 151 20.68 -14.53 -2.52
N GLY A 152 19.73 -15.35 -2.95
CA GLY A 152 18.74 -15.96 -2.06
C GLY A 152 17.52 -15.08 -1.76
N VAL A 153 17.41 -13.86 -2.31
CA VAL A 153 16.24 -12.99 -2.16
C VAL A 153 15.40 -13.05 -3.43
N THR A 154 14.11 -13.37 -3.29
CA THR A 154 13.12 -13.32 -4.38
C THR A 154 12.27 -12.04 -4.29
N VAL A 155 11.57 -11.71 -5.38
CA VAL A 155 10.66 -10.55 -5.37
C VAL A 155 9.46 -10.78 -4.44
N GLU A 156 9.02 -12.03 -4.33
CA GLU A 156 7.93 -12.47 -3.45
C GLU A 156 8.33 -12.36 -1.98
N GLU A 157 9.56 -12.76 -1.63
CA GLU A 157 10.08 -12.63 -0.26
C GLU A 157 10.23 -11.16 0.12
N LEU A 158 10.72 -10.30 -0.79
CA LEU A 158 10.81 -8.87 -0.52
C LEU A 158 9.44 -8.23 -0.31
N ALA A 159 8.43 -8.60 -1.12
CA ALA A 159 7.07 -8.13 -0.95
C ALA A 159 6.47 -8.59 0.40
N ARG A 160 6.68 -9.86 0.77
CA ARG A 160 6.25 -10.39 2.07
C ARG A 160 6.93 -9.69 3.24
N CYS A 161 8.23 -9.41 3.14
CA CYS A 161 8.93 -8.61 4.15
C CYS A 161 8.35 -7.20 4.28
N GLY A 162 7.90 -6.60 3.17
CA GLY A 162 7.18 -5.33 3.19
C GLY A 162 5.87 -5.41 3.99
N GLU A 163 5.06 -6.45 3.78
CA GLU A 163 3.83 -6.68 4.57
C GLU A 163 4.15 -6.93 6.06
N MET A 164 5.18 -7.71 6.35
CA MET A 164 5.64 -7.92 7.73
C MET A 164 6.10 -6.61 8.39
N ALA A 165 6.72 -5.70 7.63
CA ALA A 165 7.09 -4.37 8.12
C ALA A 165 5.86 -3.53 8.49
N ILE A 166 4.77 -3.60 7.71
CA ILE A 166 3.49 -2.96 8.04
C ILE A 166 2.96 -3.51 9.36
N HIS A 167 2.92 -4.82 9.53
CA HIS A 167 2.46 -5.46 10.76
C HIS A 167 3.35 -5.11 11.97
N GLY A 168 4.67 -5.09 11.80
CA GLY A 168 5.60 -4.69 12.84
C GLY A 168 5.42 -3.23 13.25
N THR A 169 5.24 -2.33 12.29
CA THR A 169 4.95 -0.92 12.57
C THR A 169 3.61 -0.77 13.29
N LYS A 170 2.58 -1.53 12.89
CA LYS A 170 1.27 -1.54 13.55
C LYS A 170 1.36 -2.02 15.01
N SER A 171 2.26 -2.94 15.33
CA SER A 171 2.51 -3.35 16.71
C SER A 171 3.08 -2.22 17.57
N ALA A 172 3.92 -1.36 17.00
CA ALA A 172 4.47 -0.18 17.69
C ALA A 172 3.48 1.00 17.74
N TYR A 173 2.56 1.08 16.79
CA TYR A 173 1.50 2.10 16.67
C TYR A 173 0.13 1.42 16.56
N PRO A 174 -0.44 0.87 17.62
CA PRO A 174 -1.66 0.04 17.54
C PRO A 174 -2.87 0.76 16.95
N SER A 175 -3.03 2.04 17.25
CA SER A 175 -4.07 2.90 16.66
C SER A 175 -3.73 3.41 15.27
N MET A 176 -2.51 3.15 14.76
CA MET A 176 -1.95 3.74 13.54
C MET A 176 -1.99 5.29 13.54
N GLN A 177 -1.97 5.87 14.72
CA GLN A 177 -1.97 7.31 14.95
C GLN A 177 -0.72 7.76 15.76
N PRO A 178 -0.18 8.93 15.49
CA PRO A 178 -0.49 9.79 14.32
C PRO A 178 -0.10 9.11 13.00
N ALA A 179 -0.91 9.29 11.95
CA ALA A 179 -0.71 8.59 10.68
C ALA A 179 0.65 8.90 10.02
N ASP A 180 1.11 10.14 10.13
CA ASP A 180 2.41 10.57 9.62
C ASP A 180 3.58 9.90 10.34
N ALA A 181 3.53 9.76 11.67
CA ALA A 181 4.55 9.05 12.44
C ALA A 181 4.60 7.56 12.06
N PHE A 182 3.44 6.92 11.89
CA PHE A 182 3.34 5.55 11.41
C PHE A 182 3.98 5.39 10.03
N LEU A 183 3.58 6.23 9.06
CA LEU A 183 4.08 6.16 7.68
C LEU A 183 5.58 6.46 7.60
N ASN A 184 6.08 7.42 8.38
CA ASN A 184 7.51 7.74 8.44
C ASN A 184 8.33 6.58 9.00
N GLN A 185 7.87 5.94 10.09
CA GLN A 185 8.55 4.77 10.65
C GLN A 185 8.56 3.60 9.66
N LEU A 186 7.43 3.34 9.01
CA LEU A 186 7.34 2.31 7.98
C LEU A 186 8.29 2.60 6.81
N ALA A 187 8.38 3.85 6.35
CA ALA A 187 9.30 4.24 5.28
C ALA A 187 10.77 3.98 5.65
N VAL A 188 11.17 4.22 6.91
CA VAL A 188 12.50 3.88 7.40
C VAL A 188 12.75 2.38 7.31
N MET A 189 11.80 1.54 7.78
CA MET A 189 11.93 0.08 7.72
C MET A 189 12.03 -0.42 6.28
N LEU A 190 11.18 0.09 5.38
CA LEU A 190 11.20 -0.27 3.96
C LEU A 190 12.53 0.11 3.28
N ARG A 191 13.08 1.30 3.56
CA ARG A 191 14.41 1.67 3.03
C ARG A 191 15.50 0.70 3.48
N MET A 192 15.51 0.33 4.74
CA MET A 192 16.50 -0.63 5.28
C MET A 192 16.34 -2.02 4.66
N LEU A 193 15.11 -2.52 4.55
CA LEU A 193 14.80 -3.81 3.93
C LEU A 193 15.25 -3.83 2.46
N ILE A 194 14.87 -2.82 1.69
CA ILE A 194 15.19 -2.75 0.27
C ILE A 194 16.69 -2.61 0.05
N ALA A 195 17.37 -1.76 0.85
CA ALA A 195 18.82 -1.63 0.77
C ALA A 195 19.56 -2.95 1.04
N GLY A 196 19.10 -3.74 2.03
CA GLY A 196 19.63 -5.07 2.33
C GLY A 196 19.29 -6.13 1.28
N ALA A 197 18.17 -5.99 0.58
CA ALA A 197 17.72 -6.91 -0.44
C ALA A 197 18.39 -6.70 -1.82
N MET A 198 19.10 -5.58 -2.02
CA MET A 198 19.77 -5.30 -3.29
C MET A 198 21.19 -5.85 -3.33
N ALA A 199 21.57 -6.47 -4.45
CA ALA A 199 22.93 -6.88 -4.67
C ALA A 199 23.86 -5.64 -4.71
N PRO A 200 25.09 -5.71 -4.15
CA PRO A 200 26.06 -4.65 -4.29
C PRO A 200 26.27 -4.29 -5.76
N GLN A 201 26.15 -3.03 -6.12
CA GLN A 201 26.49 -2.60 -7.47
C GLN A 201 28.02 -2.69 -7.59
N THR A 202 28.50 -3.65 -8.39
CA THR A 202 29.93 -3.69 -8.75
C THR A 202 30.25 -2.43 -9.51
N ALA A 203 31.12 -1.59 -8.93
CA ALA A 203 31.63 -0.44 -9.64
C ALA A 203 32.20 -0.89 -11.00
N PRO A 204 31.97 -0.15 -12.09
CA PRO A 204 32.58 -0.48 -13.37
C PRO A 204 34.10 -0.55 -13.19
N PRO A 205 34.78 -1.55 -13.78
CA PRO A 205 36.23 -1.69 -13.63
C PRO A 205 36.91 -0.38 -14.01
N ALA A 206 37.69 0.14 -13.08
CA ALA A 206 38.46 1.37 -13.31
C ALA A 206 39.24 1.16 -14.61
N LYS A 207 39.05 2.07 -15.59
CA LYS A 207 39.82 2.07 -16.84
C LYS A 207 41.29 2.07 -16.47
N ARG A 208 41.97 0.96 -16.70
CA ARG A 208 43.41 0.84 -16.55
C ARG A 208 44.06 1.94 -17.41
N SER A 209 44.52 3.00 -16.78
CA SER A 209 45.35 4.02 -17.43
C SER A 209 46.59 3.31 -17.95
N GLN A 210 46.66 3.16 -19.29
CA GLN A 210 47.88 2.71 -19.93
C GLN A 210 48.90 3.83 -19.77
N ARG A 211 49.75 3.70 -18.72
CA ARG A 211 50.98 4.47 -18.64
C ARG A 211 51.82 4.11 -19.86
N LYS A 212 51.85 5.00 -20.85
CA LYS A 212 52.89 4.97 -21.88
C LYS A 212 54.24 5.08 -21.19
N VAL A 213 55.00 4.00 -21.17
CA VAL A 213 56.41 4.01 -20.84
C VAL A 213 57.13 4.68 -22.03
N CYS A 214 57.54 5.94 -21.86
CA CYS A 214 58.51 6.52 -22.75
C CYS A 214 59.86 5.86 -22.51
N VAL A 215 60.24 4.99 -23.41
CA VAL A 215 61.64 4.50 -23.48
C VAL A 215 62.46 5.63 -24.09
N SER A 216 63.25 6.31 -23.27
CA SER A 216 64.28 7.22 -23.72
C SER A 216 65.43 6.39 -24.23
N THR A 217 65.60 6.33 -25.54
CA THR A 217 66.83 5.86 -26.21
C THR A 217 67.90 6.93 -25.96
N GLY A 218 68.82 6.60 -25.08
CA GLY A 218 70.06 7.38 -24.94
C GLY A 218 70.93 7.18 -26.16
N ASP A 219 71.31 8.29 -26.77
CA ASP A 219 72.30 8.36 -27.81
C ASP A 219 73.66 8.59 -27.12
N ARG A 220 74.62 7.72 -27.44
CA ARG A 220 76.05 7.88 -27.04
C ARG A 220 76.78 8.52 -28.19
N ARG A 221 77.39 9.67 -27.90
CA ARG A 221 78.75 10.00 -28.39
C ARG A 221 79.42 10.95 -27.42
#